data_7bb6c6d3cc1676040b8b368ef4c86fb3
#
_entry.id   7bb6c6d3cc1676040b8b368ef4c86fb3
#
_cell.length_a   1.000
_cell.length_b   1.000
_cell.length_c   1.000
_cell.angle_alpha   90.00
_cell.angle_beta   90.00
_cell.angle_gamma   90.00
#
_symmetry.space_group_name_H-M   'P 1'
#
loop_
_entity.id
_entity.type
_entity.pdbx_description
1 polymer ?
#
loop_
_entity_poly.entity_id
_entity_poly.type
_entity_poly.pdbx_seq_one_letter_code
_entity_poly.pdbx_strand_id
1 'polypeptide(L)'
;MNITIFNRTNKGISVSKEGEDFLSYARQILEQAAILEDRYKGGNGGRKQYCVSTQHYSFAVNAFVDLIKQFGQDEYDFSLRETQTYEIIEDVARLRSEIGILFINDFNEAVIRKILKSYELEFHELFTARPHVFISRKHPLAQCSVIHNGQLEEYPYLS
;
A
#
# COMPACT_ATOMS: atom_id res chain seq x y z
N MET A 1 34.47 -2.23 7.11
CA MET A 1 33.43 -2.67 8.08
C MET A 1 33.84 -4.03 8.61
N ASN A 2 33.89 -4.17 9.92
CA ASN A 2 34.32 -5.44 10.55
C ASN A 2 33.06 -6.11 11.13
N ILE A 3 32.22 -6.69 10.25
CA ILE A 3 30.98 -7.39 10.60
C ILE A 3 31.05 -8.83 10.11
N THR A 4 30.49 -9.75 10.89
CA THR A 4 30.37 -11.15 10.50
C THR A 4 28.98 -11.41 9.95
N ILE A 5 28.86 -11.62 8.64
CA ILE A 5 27.54 -11.84 7.98
C ILE A 5 27.06 -13.28 8.15
N PHE A 6 27.97 -14.26 8.08
CA PHE A 6 27.64 -15.68 8.16
C PHE A 6 28.44 -16.39 9.24
N ASN A 7 27.80 -17.24 10.00
CA ASN A 7 28.41 -18.15 10.94
C ASN A 7 28.50 -19.55 10.33
N ARG A 8 29.70 -20.14 10.34
CA ARG A 8 29.90 -21.53 9.92
C ARG A 8 29.77 -22.45 11.12
N THR A 9 28.89 -23.44 11.02
CA THR A 9 28.68 -24.47 12.04
C THR A 9 28.88 -25.85 11.46
N ASN A 10 28.99 -26.86 12.30
CA ASN A 10 29.10 -28.26 11.86
C ASN A 10 27.85 -28.76 11.12
N LYS A 11 26.74 -27.98 11.16
CA LYS A 11 25.47 -28.28 10.49
C LYS A 11 25.24 -27.43 9.24
N GLY A 12 26.20 -26.57 8.86
CA GLY A 12 26.10 -25.70 7.70
C GLY A 12 26.40 -24.24 8.01
N ILE A 13 25.88 -23.35 7.16
CA ILE A 13 26.05 -21.89 7.29
C ILE A 13 24.75 -21.29 7.77
N SER A 14 24.82 -20.42 8.78
CA SER A 14 23.70 -19.61 9.26
C SER A 14 24.03 -18.11 9.14
N VAL A 15 23.02 -17.28 8.97
CA VAL A 15 23.19 -15.82 9.01
C VAL A 15 23.37 -15.39 10.46
N SER A 16 24.31 -14.49 10.73
CA SER A 16 24.47 -13.87 12.04
C SER A 16 23.41 -12.77 12.25
N LYS A 17 23.22 -12.31 13.49
CA LYS A 17 22.32 -11.19 13.78
C LYS A 17 22.76 -9.90 13.04
N GLU A 18 24.05 -9.60 13.04
CA GLU A 18 24.64 -8.48 12.26
C GLU A 18 24.49 -8.70 10.76
N GLY A 19 24.54 -9.97 10.32
CA GLY A 19 24.29 -10.36 8.93
C GLY A 19 22.85 -10.15 8.49
N GLU A 20 21.87 -10.44 9.35
CA GLU A 20 20.43 -10.19 9.07
C GLU A 20 20.18 -8.68 8.86
N ASP A 21 20.73 -7.85 9.75
CA ASP A 21 20.61 -6.40 9.64
C ASP A 21 21.30 -5.90 8.34
N PHE A 22 22.54 -6.33 8.07
CA PHE A 22 23.25 -5.97 6.86
C PHE A 22 22.51 -6.39 5.59
N LEU A 23 22.01 -7.62 5.53
CA LEU A 23 21.26 -8.13 4.38
C LEU A 23 19.93 -7.40 4.17
N SER A 24 19.31 -6.94 5.26
CA SER A 24 18.09 -6.11 5.17
C SER A 24 18.40 -4.79 4.46
N TYR A 25 19.44 -4.06 4.89
CA TYR A 25 19.85 -2.83 4.22
C TYR A 25 20.36 -3.06 2.78
N ALA A 26 21.10 -4.13 2.57
CA ALA A 26 21.61 -4.47 1.22
C ALA A 26 20.46 -4.75 0.24
N ARG A 27 19.41 -5.45 0.68
CA ARG A 27 18.19 -5.66 -0.14
C ARG A 27 17.49 -4.35 -0.47
N GLN A 28 17.36 -3.43 0.50
CA GLN A 28 16.78 -2.12 0.25
C GLN A 28 17.57 -1.32 -0.79
N ILE A 29 18.90 -1.34 -0.71
CA ILE A 29 19.76 -0.64 -1.68
C ILE A 29 19.60 -1.25 -3.08
N LEU A 30 19.58 -2.58 -3.19
CA LEU A 30 19.40 -3.26 -4.48
C LEU A 30 18.01 -2.99 -5.07
N GLU A 31 16.97 -2.96 -4.24
CA GLU A 31 15.60 -2.61 -4.66
C GLU A 31 15.54 -1.17 -5.19
N GLN A 32 16.16 -0.22 -4.48
CA GLN A 32 16.25 1.17 -4.95
C GLN A 32 17.08 1.30 -6.24
N ALA A 33 18.17 0.54 -6.36
CA ALA A 33 18.96 0.51 -7.58
C ALA A 33 18.16 -0.05 -8.77
N ALA A 34 17.39 -1.11 -8.56
CA ALA A 34 16.53 -1.68 -9.60
C ALA A 34 15.45 -0.68 -10.06
N ILE A 35 14.80 0.02 -9.12
CA ILE A 35 13.81 1.07 -9.43
C ILE A 35 14.47 2.20 -10.26
N LEU A 36 15.69 2.61 -9.87
CA LEU A 36 16.43 3.63 -10.58
C LEU A 36 16.82 3.15 -11.99
N GLU A 37 17.26 1.91 -12.13
CA GLU A 37 17.60 1.32 -13.43
C GLU A 37 16.38 1.22 -14.34
N ASP A 38 15.25 0.75 -13.84
CA ASP A 38 13.99 0.67 -14.60
C ASP A 38 13.51 2.07 -15.04
N ARG A 39 13.64 3.06 -14.16
CA ARG A 39 13.24 4.43 -14.46
C ARG A 39 14.11 5.11 -15.52
N TYR A 40 15.41 4.82 -15.58
CA TYR A 40 16.35 5.56 -16.44
C TYR A 40 16.99 4.72 -17.56
N LYS A 41 17.04 3.39 -17.42
CA LYS A 41 17.63 2.52 -18.47
C LYS A 41 16.61 1.98 -19.48
N GLY A 42 15.31 2.26 -19.27
CA GLY A 42 14.28 1.92 -20.26
C GLY A 42 14.18 0.43 -20.58
N GLY A 43 14.12 -0.41 -19.56
CA GLY A 43 14.06 -1.87 -19.71
C GLY A 43 12.83 -2.40 -20.50
N ASN A 44 11.82 -1.58 -20.73
CA ASN A 44 10.62 -1.93 -21.51
C ASN A 44 10.27 -0.84 -22.53
N GLY A 45 11.17 -0.52 -23.45
CA GLY A 45 10.81 0.32 -24.61
C GLY A 45 10.52 1.79 -24.31
N GLY A 46 11.06 2.35 -23.21
CA GLY A 46 10.96 3.79 -22.92
C GLY A 46 9.68 4.24 -22.20
N ARG A 47 8.81 3.32 -21.78
CA ARG A 47 7.58 3.67 -21.04
C ARG A 47 7.92 4.06 -19.59
N LYS A 48 7.31 5.14 -19.12
CA LYS A 48 7.41 5.58 -17.72
C LYS A 48 6.49 4.70 -16.86
N GLN A 49 7.01 4.15 -15.79
CA GLN A 49 6.16 3.43 -14.83
C GLN A 49 5.33 4.44 -14.02
N TYR A 50 4.06 4.10 -13.78
CA TYR A 50 3.17 4.83 -12.90
C TYR A 50 2.37 3.85 -12.07
N CYS A 51 2.69 3.77 -10.79
CA CYS A 51 2.08 2.86 -9.85
C CYS A 51 1.26 3.61 -8.79
N VAL A 52 0.08 3.08 -8.46
CA VAL A 52 -0.75 3.55 -7.35
C VAL A 52 -0.96 2.40 -6.39
N SER A 53 -0.61 2.58 -5.11
CA SER A 53 -0.93 1.63 -4.04
C SER A 53 -2.19 2.08 -3.29
N THR A 54 -3.14 1.18 -3.09
CA THR A 54 -4.43 1.50 -2.48
C THR A 54 -4.96 0.32 -1.66
N GLN A 55 -5.90 0.58 -0.76
CA GLN A 55 -6.77 -0.46 -0.25
C GLN A 55 -7.86 -0.78 -1.29
N HIS A 56 -8.69 -1.77 -1.01
CA HIS A 56 -9.77 -2.17 -1.93
C HIS A 56 -10.88 -1.11 -1.99
N TYR A 57 -10.69 -0.09 -2.85
CA TYR A 57 -11.65 0.99 -3.05
C TYR A 57 -12.13 1.05 -4.50
N SER A 58 -13.42 0.83 -4.73
CA SER A 58 -14.02 0.91 -6.07
C SER A 58 -13.82 2.27 -6.74
N PHE A 59 -13.82 3.37 -5.98
CA PHE A 59 -13.57 4.71 -6.54
C PHE A 59 -12.14 4.87 -7.04
N ALA A 60 -11.15 4.28 -6.34
CA ALA A 60 -9.75 4.33 -6.75
C ALA A 60 -9.53 3.55 -8.05
N VAL A 61 -10.13 2.36 -8.16
CA VAL A 61 -10.08 1.57 -9.40
C VAL A 61 -10.71 2.33 -10.57
N ASN A 62 -11.89 2.93 -10.38
CA ASN A 62 -12.56 3.71 -11.43
C ASN A 62 -11.72 4.92 -11.88
N ALA A 63 -11.20 5.69 -10.92
CA ALA A 63 -10.34 6.83 -11.22
C ALA A 63 -9.06 6.41 -11.96
N PHE A 64 -8.47 5.27 -11.58
CA PHE A 64 -7.29 4.72 -12.23
C PHE A 64 -7.58 4.28 -13.68
N VAL A 65 -8.72 3.63 -13.92
CA VAL A 65 -9.17 3.28 -15.29
C VAL A 65 -9.38 4.53 -16.14
N ASP A 66 -9.98 5.58 -15.58
CA ASP A 66 -10.18 6.83 -16.31
C ASP A 66 -8.87 7.58 -16.60
N LEU A 67 -7.90 7.50 -15.68
CA LEU A 67 -6.54 7.99 -15.90
C LEU A 67 -5.88 7.29 -17.10
N ILE A 68 -5.94 5.95 -17.17
CA ILE A 68 -5.39 5.17 -18.28
C ILE A 68 -6.05 5.57 -19.62
N LYS A 69 -7.36 5.75 -19.63
CA LYS A 69 -8.09 6.17 -20.84
C LYS A 69 -7.66 7.57 -21.31
N GLN A 70 -7.36 8.47 -20.37
CA GLN A 70 -6.97 9.84 -20.68
C GLN A 70 -5.55 9.94 -21.24
N PHE A 71 -4.60 9.21 -20.67
CA PHE A 71 -3.17 9.32 -21.02
C PHE A 71 -2.73 8.25 -22.04
N GLY A 72 -3.49 7.18 -22.20
CA GLY A 72 -3.13 6.06 -23.08
C GLY A 72 -2.03 5.17 -22.48
N GLN A 73 -1.74 4.08 -23.20
CA GLN A 73 -0.75 3.08 -22.77
C GLN A 73 0.59 3.19 -23.52
N ASP A 74 0.74 4.19 -24.38
CA ASP A 74 1.92 4.28 -25.26
C ASP A 74 3.15 4.81 -24.51
N GLU A 75 2.95 5.74 -23.57
CA GLU A 75 4.03 6.41 -22.83
C GLU A 75 4.22 5.86 -21.41
N TYR A 76 3.19 5.22 -20.85
CA TYR A 76 3.19 4.78 -19.45
C TYR A 76 2.87 3.29 -19.32
N ASP A 77 3.55 2.66 -18.37
CA ASP A 77 3.20 1.35 -17.82
C ASP A 77 2.47 1.57 -16.49
N PHE A 78 1.14 1.46 -16.54
CA PHE A 78 0.28 1.72 -15.38
C PHE A 78 0.10 0.47 -14.55
N SER A 79 0.27 0.57 -13.23
CA SER A 79 -0.04 -0.49 -12.30
C SER A 79 -0.85 0.02 -11.09
N LEU A 80 -1.83 -0.79 -10.67
CA LEU A 80 -2.60 -0.56 -9.45
C LEU A 80 -2.34 -1.72 -8.50
N ARG A 81 -1.81 -1.41 -7.32
CA ARG A 81 -1.49 -2.39 -6.29
C ARG A 81 -2.48 -2.27 -5.12
N GLU A 82 -3.24 -3.32 -4.89
CA GLU A 82 -4.12 -3.40 -3.72
C GLU A 82 -3.39 -4.06 -2.56
N THR A 83 -3.29 -3.35 -1.43
CA THR A 83 -2.57 -3.83 -0.25
C THR A 83 -3.03 -3.13 1.04
N GLN A 84 -2.37 -3.42 2.16
CA GLN A 84 -2.72 -2.88 3.48
C GLN A 84 -2.11 -1.50 3.72
N THR A 85 -2.69 -0.73 4.65
CA THR A 85 -2.30 0.66 4.95
C THR A 85 -0.80 0.86 5.17
N TYR A 86 -0.16 -0.02 5.93
CA TYR A 86 1.26 0.10 6.22
C TYR A 86 2.11 -0.12 4.95
N GLU A 87 1.77 -1.13 4.16
CA GLU A 87 2.46 -1.43 2.89
C GLU A 87 2.26 -0.33 1.86
N ILE A 88 1.07 0.32 1.82
CA ILE A 88 0.82 1.49 0.97
C ILE A 88 1.82 2.61 1.31
N ILE A 89 1.99 2.90 2.59
CA ILE A 89 2.93 3.93 3.06
C ILE A 89 4.37 3.56 2.69
N GLU A 90 4.76 2.30 2.91
CA GLU A 90 6.09 1.81 2.51
C GLU A 90 6.31 1.86 1.00
N ASP A 91 5.30 1.53 0.18
CA ASP A 91 5.41 1.56 -1.27
C ASP A 91 5.73 2.97 -1.76
N VAL A 92 5.05 3.99 -1.22
CA VAL A 92 5.33 5.39 -1.56
C VAL A 92 6.69 5.83 -1.01
N ALA A 93 6.99 5.51 0.24
CA ALA A 93 8.27 5.88 0.87
C ALA A 93 9.49 5.28 0.15
N ARG A 94 9.34 4.10 -0.44
CA ARG A 94 10.38 3.40 -1.20
C ARG A 94 10.30 3.65 -2.71
N LEU A 95 9.47 4.57 -3.16
CA LEU A 95 9.28 4.92 -4.57
C LEU A 95 8.81 3.74 -5.44
N ARG A 96 8.15 2.74 -4.86
CA ARG A 96 7.48 1.65 -5.58
C ARG A 96 6.12 2.08 -6.14
N SER A 97 5.53 3.11 -5.55
CA SER A 97 4.32 3.77 -6.03
C SER A 97 4.47 5.27 -5.95
N GLU A 98 3.96 5.98 -6.95
CA GLU A 98 3.94 7.44 -6.98
C GLU A 98 2.89 8.01 -6.03
N ILE A 99 1.78 7.27 -5.82
CA ILE A 99 0.67 7.69 -4.97
C ILE A 99 0.22 6.51 -4.12
N GLY A 100 -0.09 6.80 -2.85
CA GLY A 100 -0.77 5.91 -1.93
C GLY A 100 -2.15 6.43 -1.57
N ILE A 101 -3.19 5.61 -1.69
CA ILE A 101 -4.56 5.96 -1.29
C ILE A 101 -4.92 5.14 -0.06
N LEU A 102 -5.20 5.81 1.05
CA LEU A 102 -5.51 5.18 2.31
C LEU A 102 -6.64 5.91 3.05
N PHE A 103 -7.20 5.25 4.04
CA PHE A 103 -8.29 5.76 4.86
C PHE A 103 -7.76 6.21 6.23
N ILE A 104 -8.18 7.41 6.65
CA ILE A 104 -7.92 7.95 7.99
C ILE A 104 -9.26 8.18 8.70
N ASN A 105 -9.31 7.83 9.97
CA ASN A 105 -10.40 8.12 10.90
C ASN A 105 -9.85 8.50 12.27
N ASP A 106 -10.73 8.89 13.19
CA ASP A 106 -10.37 9.34 14.54
C ASP A 106 -9.54 8.31 15.33
N PHE A 107 -9.69 7.00 15.04
CA PHE A 107 -8.98 5.94 15.75
C PHE A 107 -7.56 5.70 15.23
N ASN A 108 -7.33 5.85 13.93
CA ASN A 108 -6.04 5.53 13.30
C ASN A 108 -5.22 6.76 12.91
N GLU A 109 -5.79 7.96 12.93
CA GLU A 109 -5.17 9.20 12.46
C GLU A 109 -3.82 9.47 13.14
N ALA A 110 -3.77 9.41 14.47
CA ALA A 110 -2.55 9.73 15.22
C ALA A 110 -1.39 8.79 14.84
N VAL A 111 -1.69 7.49 14.64
CA VAL A 111 -0.70 6.48 14.27
C VAL A 111 -0.25 6.69 12.83
N ILE A 112 -1.19 6.84 11.90
CA ILE A 112 -0.87 7.02 10.48
C ILE A 112 -0.06 8.30 10.27
N ARG A 113 -0.47 9.43 10.83
CA ARG A 113 0.27 10.70 10.71
C ARG A 113 1.69 10.61 11.26
N LYS A 114 1.89 9.87 12.37
CA LYS A 114 3.22 9.64 12.92
C LYS A 114 4.10 8.84 11.95
N ILE A 115 3.54 7.80 11.32
CA ILE A 115 4.27 6.98 10.34
C ILE A 115 4.60 7.80 9.09
N LEU A 116 3.63 8.53 8.53
CA LEU A 116 3.84 9.40 7.38
C LEU A 116 4.97 10.41 7.64
N LYS A 117 4.95 11.06 8.83
CA LYS A 117 6.01 11.99 9.22
C LYS A 117 7.38 11.33 9.30
N SER A 118 7.47 10.08 9.77
CA SER A 118 8.75 9.36 9.86
C SER A 118 9.36 9.01 8.51
N TYR A 119 8.52 8.95 7.46
CA TYR A 119 8.92 8.73 6.07
C TYR A 119 8.95 10.02 5.24
N GLU A 120 8.74 11.19 5.86
CA GLU A 120 8.68 12.50 5.19
C GLU A 120 7.61 12.56 4.08
N LEU A 121 6.49 11.85 4.30
CA LEU A 121 5.34 11.83 3.39
C LEU A 121 4.27 12.82 3.81
N GLU A 122 3.62 13.45 2.83
CA GLU A 122 2.48 14.35 3.03
C GLU A 122 1.15 13.61 2.78
N PHE A 123 0.13 13.95 3.55
CA PHE A 123 -1.23 13.46 3.36
C PHE A 123 -2.14 14.58 2.88
N HIS A 124 -2.77 14.37 1.74
CA HIS A 124 -3.76 15.27 1.17
C HIS A 124 -5.15 14.61 1.22
N GLU A 125 -6.10 15.26 1.88
CA GLU A 125 -7.48 14.76 1.92
C GLU A 125 -8.12 14.87 0.54
N LEU A 126 -8.69 13.75 0.04
CA LEU A 126 -9.45 13.73 -1.19
C LEU A 126 -10.93 14.06 -0.94
N PHE A 127 -11.52 13.40 0.04
CA PHE A 127 -12.91 13.61 0.50
C PHE A 127 -13.16 12.92 1.81
N THR A 128 -14.21 13.33 2.52
CA THR A 128 -14.73 12.66 3.71
C THR A 128 -15.92 11.79 3.33
N ALA A 129 -15.89 10.52 3.69
CA ALA A 129 -16.99 9.57 3.47
C ALA A 129 -17.58 9.08 4.79
N ARG A 130 -18.86 8.78 4.79
CA ARG A 130 -19.52 8.10 5.90
C ARG A 130 -19.54 6.60 5.66
N PRO A 131 -19.32 5.76 6.68
CA PRO A 131 -19.46 4.32 6.54
C PRO A 131 -20.91 3.96 6.22
N HIS A 132 -21.09 2.96 5.36
CA HIS A 132 -22.38 2.43 4.98
C HIS A 132 -22.43 0.93 5.24
N VAL A 133 -23.58 0.43 5.66
CA VAL A 133 -23.80 -1.00 5.88
C VAL A 133 -24.36 -1.62 4.61
N PHE A 134 -23.70 -2.68 4.11
CA PHE A 134 -24.20 -3.50 3.01
C PHE A 134 -24.86 -4.75 3.58
N ILE A 135 -26.13 -4.92 3.32
CA ILE A 135 -26.92 -6.07 3.78
C ILE A 135 -27.76 -6.64 2.64
N SER A 136 -28.07 -7.94 2.73
CA SER A 136 -28.97 -8.57 1.78
C SER A 136 -30.36 -7.92 1.84
N ARG A 137 -31.06 -7.84 0.70
CA ARG A 137 -32.46 -7.40 0.66
C ARG A 137 -33.40 -8.25 1.51
N LYS A 138 -32.99 -9.49 1.84
CA LYS A 138 -33.74 -10.42 2.69
C LYS A 138 -33.35 -10.31 4.16
N HIS A 139 -32.43 -9.44 4.52
CA HIS A 139 -31.98 -9.28 5.91
C HIS A 139 -33.09 -8.61 6.73
N PRO A 140 -33.33 -9.00 8.00
CA PRO A 140 -34.36 -8.41 8.87
C PRO A 140 -34.30 -6.89 8.97
N LEU A 141 -33.07 -6.32 8.94
CA LEU A 141 -32.85 -4.88 8.99
C LEU A 141 -32.98 -4.18 7.63
N ALA A 142 -33.20 -4.88 6.53
CA ALA A 142 -33.26 -4.29 5.19
C ALA A 142 -34.46 -3.30 4.99
N GLN A 143 -35.45 -3.37 5.83
CA GLN A 143 -36.62 -2.45 5.80
C GLN A 143 -36.41 -1.24 6.72
N CYS A 144 -35.35 -1.18 7.50
CA CYS A 144 -35.05 -0.05 8.37
C CYS A 144 -34.50 1.12 7.55
N SER A 145 -35.06 2.31 7.72
CA SER A 145 -34.57 3.55 7.11
C SER A 145 -33.23 4.01 7.74
N VAL A 146 -33.00 3.63 8.98
CA VAL A 146 -31.78 3.91 9.75
C VAL A 146 -31.42 2.65 10.52
N ILE A 147 -30.13 2.27 10.49
CA ILE A 147 -29.59 1.14 11.25
C ILE A 147 -28.60 1.72 12.27
N HIS A 148 -28.77 1.38 13.53
CA HIS A 148 -27.88 1.75 14.62
C HIS A 148 -26.86 0.63 14.88
N ASN A 149 -25.65 0.97 15.30
CA ASN A 149 -24.57 0.00 15.56
C ASN A 149 -25.00 -1.14 16.50
N GLY A 150 -25.73 -0.85 17.58
CA GLY A 150 -26.22 -1.87 18.50
C GLY A 150 -27.14 -2.92 17.88
N GLN A 151 -27.82 -2.60 16.77
CA GLN A 151 -28.64 -3.58 16.03
C GLN A 151 -27.79 -4.52 15.17
N LEU A 152 -26.55 -4.13 14.83
CA LEU A 152 -25.62 -4.95 14.06
C LEU A 152 -24.91 -6.01 14.93
N GLU A 153 -24.79 -5.75 16.23
CA GLU A 153 -24.12 -6.67 17.17
C GLU A 153 -24.82 -8.03 17.29
N GLU A 154 -26.12 -8.10 16.96
CA GLU A 154 -26.90 -9.34 16.97
C GLU A 154 -26.62 -10.25 15.75
N TYR A 155 -25.90 -9.73 14.73
CA TYR A 155 -25.67 -10.44 13.48
C TYR A 155 -24.17 -10.60 13.21
N PRO A 156 -23.75 -11.72 12.61
CA PRO A 156 -22.38 -11.86 12.14
C PRO A 156 -22.11 -10.86 11.00
N TYR A 157 -20.98 -10.19 11.04
CA TYR A 157 -20.54 -9.29 9.98
C TYR A 157 -19.13 -9.64 9.49
N LEU A 158 -18.85 -9.29 8.25
CA LEU A 158 -17.54 -9.38 7.63
C LEU A 158 -16.95 -7.97 7.56
N SER A 159 -15.73 -7.81 8.03
CA SER A 159 -14.95 -6.57 7.98
C SER A 159 -13.76 -6.72 7.05
#